data_d07abe31d830a89c5e8d85e44a149139
#
_entry.id   d07abe31d830a89c5e8d85e44a149139
#
_cell.length_a   1.000
_cell.length_b   1.000
_cell.length_c   1.000
_cell.angle_alpha   90.00
_cell.angle_beta   90.00
_cell.angle_gamma   90.00
#
_symmetry.space_group_name_H-M   'P 1'
#
loop_
_entity.id
_entity.type
_entity.pdbx_description
1 polymer ?
#
loop_
_entity_poly.entity_id
_entity_poly.type
_entity_poly.pdbx_seq_one_letter_code
_entity_poly.pdbx_strand_id
1 'polypeptide(L)'
;LVGSEMCIRDSMCPIETPEGPNIGLISYLATYARINEYGFIEAPYRAVDKETGKVAMEATYMTADEEDNFIVAQATEPIGEDGCLVNTRVTARYRDEIVEVERERIDYVDVSPRMMVSIATAMIPFLPNDDANRALMGANMQRQAVPLLKPHAPIVGTGMEHKICIDSEIVVLAEGDGVVTSVDARHVTVKYDNGETKDYKLTKFLRSNHTTCINQHPIVDVGERVHGKRLNEKGEWEDPTVLADGPATDQGEIALGQNILVGFMTWEGYNYEDAVLLNERLVREDLYTSIHIEEFEIDSRDTKLGPEEITRDIPNVGEDALKDLDERGIIRVGAEVKSGDILVGKVTPKGETDLTAEERLLRAIFGEKAREVRDTSLKVPHGESGIVLDTKVFTRENGDELGPGVNQVVRVYIAQRRKIQVGDKMAGRHGNKGVVSRVLPTEDMPFLPDGTPLDIVLN
;
A
#
# COMPACT_ATOMS: atom_id res chain seq x y z
N LEU A 1 -16.33 -27.94 -10.65
CA LEU A 1 -15.13 -27.34 -10.02
C LEU A 1 -14.23 -28.39 -9.33
N VAL A 2 -14.34 -29.68 -9.72
CA VAL A 2 -13.58 -30.79 -9.12
C VAL A 2 -12.06 -30.62 -9.31
N GLY A 3 -11.60 -29.89 -10.33
CA GLY A 3 -10.18 -29.64 -10.55
C GLY A 3 -9.58 -28.50 -9.73
N SER A 4 -10.40 -27.62 -9.12
CA SER A 4 -9.91 -26.51 -8.28
C SER A 4 -9.75 -26.89 -6.81
N GLU A 5 -10.47 -27.89 -6.33
CA GLU A 5 -10.36 -28.37 -4.94
C GLU A 5 -9.00 -29.04 -4.68
N MET A 6 -8.46 -29.76 -5.64
CA MET A 6 -7.12 -30.36 -5.54
C MET A 6 -5.97 -29.34 -5.55
N CYS A 7 -6.17 -28.17 -6.16
CA CYS A 7 -5.15 -27.11 -6.22
C CYS A 7 -5.19 -26.16 -5.01
N ILE A 8 -6.25 -26.18 -4.17
CA ILE A 8 -6.45 -25.26 -3.07
C ILE A 8 -5.77 -25.72 -1.78
N ARG A 9 -5.43 -27.01 -1.67
CA ARG A 9 -4.79 -27.55 -0.49
C ARG A 9 -3.45 -26.89 -0.25
N ASP A 10 -3.25 -26.31 0.91
CA ASP A 10 -2.00 -25.77 1.45
C ASP A 10 -1.18 -24.87 0.50
N SER A 11 -1.59 -24.76 -0.77
CA SER A 11 -0.93 -24.02 -1.84
C SER A 11 -1.63 -22.72 -2.22
N MET A 12 -2.97 -22.66 -2.09
CA MET A 12 -3.77 -21.47 -2.38
C MET A 12 -4.73 -21.16 -1.22
N CYS A 13 -4.89 -19.87 -0.90
CA CYS A 13 -5.76 -19.42 0.18
C CYS A 13 -7.24 -19.69 -0.18
N PRO A 14 -7.99 -20.39 0.69
CA PRO A 14 -9.42 -20.63 0.48
C PRO A 14 -10.30 -19.42 0.81
N ILE A 15 -9.76 -18.40 1.49
CA ILE A 15 -10.51 -17.24 2.00
C ILE A 15 -10.33 -16.04 1.08
N GLU A 16 -9.09 -15.69 0.70
CA GLU A 16 -8.82 -14.50 -0.11
C GLU A 16 -9.15 -14.76 -1.57
N THR A 17 -10.26 -14.18 -2.03
CA THR A 17 -10.70 -14.17 -3.43
C THR A 17 -11.51 -12.90 -3.68
N PRO A 18 -11.56 -12.35 -4.91
CA PRO A 18 -12.42 -11.20 -5.21
C PRO A 18 -13.90 -11.50 -4.94
N GLU A 19 -14.64 -10.47 -4.55
CA GLU A 19 -16.09 -10.51 -4.51
C GLU A 19 -16.66 -10.29 -5.92
N GLY A 20 -17.76 -10.96 -6.26
CA GLY A 20 -18.47 -10.77 -7.53
C GLY A 20 -18.21 -11.86 -8.58
N PRO A 21 -18.25 -11.55 -9.90
CA PRO A 21 -18.21 -12.56 -10.97
C PRO A 21 -16.94 -13.41 -11.00
N ASN A 22 -15.84 -12.89 -10.48
CA ASN A 22 -14.53 -13.55 -10.46
C ASN A 22 -14.28 -14.35 -9.18
N ILE A 23 -15.28 -14.53 -8.32
CA ILE A 23 -15.14 -15.31 -7.08
C ILE A 23 -14.67 -16.72 -7.37
N GLY A 24 -13.62 -17.19 -6.68
CA GLY A 24 -13.03 -18.51 -6.87
C GLY A 24 -12.23 -18.70 -8.16
N LEU A 25 -12.31 -17.78 -9.12
CA LEU A 25 -11.52 -17.84 -10.37
C LEU A 25 -10.15 -17.17 -10.21
N ILE A 26 -10.06 -16.14 -9.36
CA ILE A 26 -8.82 -15.48 -8.99
C ILE A 26 -8.52 -15.88 -7.55
N SER A 27 -7.35 -16.47 -7.32
CA SER A 27 -6.90 -16.96 -6.03
C SER A 27 -5.52 -16.41 -5.71
N TYR A 28 -5.12 -16.52 -4.45
CA TYR A 28 -3.84 -16.01 -3.94
C TYR A 28 -3.03 -17.15 -3.36
N LEU A 29 -1.72 -17.09 -3.57
CA LEU A 29 -0.77 -18.07 -3.06
C LEU A 29 -0.82 -18.09 -1.52
N ALA A 30 -0.77 -19.28 -0.94
CA ALA A 30 -0.66 -19.45 0.50
C ALA A 30 0.74 -19.03 1.01
N THR A 31 0.84 -18.71 2.30
CA THR A 31 2.02 -18.06 2.90
C THR A 31 3.31 -18.86 2.75
N TYR A 32 3.23 -20.19 2.79
CA TYR A 32 4.40 -21.09 2.73
C TYR A 32 4.58 -21.72 1.35
N ALA A 33 3.63 -21.54 0.44
CA ALA A 33 3.69 -22.11 -0.90
C ALA A 33 4.72 -21.37 -1.77
N ARG A 34 5.30 -22.07 -2.71
CA ARG A 34 6.22 -21.54 -3.70
C ARG A 34 5.92 -22.10 -5.08
N ILE A 35 6.47 -21.48 -6.11
CA ILE A 35 6.39 -21.95 -7.49
C ILE A 35 7.73 -22.63 -7.84
N ASN A 36 7.67 -23.86 -8.34
CA ASN A 36 8.85 -24.61 -8.75
C ASN A 36 9.38 -24.20 -10.14
N GLU A 37 10.49 -24.77 -10.58
CA GLU A 37 11.13 -24.50 -11.87
C GLU A 37 10.22 -24.75 -13.08
N TYR A 38 9.22 -25.62 -12.94
CA TYR A 38 8.27 -25.99 -13.98
C TYR A 38 6.99 -25.14 -13.97
N GLY A 39 6.84 -24.23 -12.98
CA GLY A 39 5.67 -23.39 -12.84
C GLY A 39 4.51 -24.00 -12.03
N PHE A 40 4.73 -25.15 -11.36
CA PHE A 40 3.76 -25.75 -10.45
C PHE A 40 3.90 -25.20 -9.04
N ILE A 41 2.79 -25.15 -8.31
CA ILE A 41 2.77 -24.72 -6.91
C ILE A 41 3.14 -25.90 -6.01
N GLU A 42 4.04 -25.69 -5.07
CA GLU A 42 4.47 -26.64 -4.07
C GLU A 42 4.24 -26.08 -2.66
N ALA A 43 3.90 -26.96 -1.72
CA ALA A 43 3.76 -26.66 -0.31
C ALA A 43 4.77 -27.48 0.52
N PRO A 44 5.22 -26.97 1.69
CA PRO A 44 6.21 -27.66 2.51
C PRO A 44 5.56 -28.61 3.50
N TYR A 45 6.13 -29.80 3.67
CA TYR A 45 5.74 -30.81 4.63
C TYR A 45 6.97 -31.40 5.33
N ARG A 46 6.83 -31.82 6.60
CA ARG A 46 7.89 -32.48 7.34
C ARG A 46 7.71 -33.98 7.29
N ALA A 47 8.72 -34.68 6.78
CA ALA A 47 8.70 -36.15 6.69
C ALA A 47 8.74 -36.81 8.07
N VAL A 48 8.04 -37.94 8.21
CA VAL A 48 8.09 -38.81 9.40
C VAL A 48 8.93 -40.04 9.05
N ASP A 49 10.01 -40.23 9.81
CA ASP A 49 10.84 -41.42 9.67
C ASP A 49 10.06 -42.66 10.17
N LYS A 50 9.83 -43.62 9.29
CA LYS A 50 9.08 -44.88 9.60
C LYS A 50 9.76 -45.81 10.59
N GLU A 51 11.09 -45.73 10.73
CA GLU A 51 11.84 -46.58 11.65
C GLU A 51 11.85 -46.01 13.07
N THR A 52 12.04 -44.71 13.19
CA THR A 52 12.19 -44.04 14.49
C THR A 52 10.92 -43.33 14.94
N GLY A 53 9.97 -43.08 14.04
CA GLY A 53 8.76 -42.29 14.29
C GLY A 53 9.00 -40.80 14.50
N LYS A 54 10.21 -40.31 14.18
CA LYS A 54 10.60 -38.90 14.36
C LYS A 54 10.17 -38.05 13.18
N VAL A 55 9.70 -36.85 13.50
CA VAL A 55 9.37 -35.81 12.52
C VAL A 55 10.65 -35.06 12.16
N ALA A 56 10.95 -34.97 10.86
CA ALA A 56 12.10 -34.24 10.37
C ALA A 56 12.01 -32.73 10.68
N MET A 57 13.16 -32.10 10.95
CA MET A 57 13.23 -30.66 11.14
C MET A 57 13.18 -29.90 9.81
N GLU A 58 13.70 -30.51 8.74
CA GLU A 58 13.69 -29.91 7.40
C GLU A 58 12.38 -30.21 6.68
N ALA A 59 11.88 -29.22 5.94
CA ALA A 59 10.67 -29.36 5.14
C ALA A 59 11.01 -29.85 3.73
N THR A 60 10.23 -30.80 3.23
CA THR A 60 10.24 -31.25 1.85
C THR A 60 9.09 -30.58 1.12
N TYR A 61 9.37 -29.96 -0.02
CA TYR A 61 8.34 -29.37 -0.87
C TYR A 61 7.81 -30.40 -1.85
N MET A 62 6.50 -30.47 -1.98
CA MET A 62 5.83 -31.33 -2.94
C MET A 62 4.58 -30.69 -3.52
N THR A 63 4.21 -31.11 -4.71
CA THR A 63 2.98 -30.68 -5.41
C THR A 63 1.76 -31.42 -4.85
N ALA A 64 0.55 -30.94 -5.15
CA ALA A 64 -0.69 -31.54 -4.64
C ALA A 64 -0.90 -32.99 -5.13
N ASP A 65 -0.49 -33.33 -6.35
CA ASP A 65 -0.57 -34.68 -6.92
C ASP A 65 0.43 -35.65 -6.28
N GLU A 66 1.57 -35.17 -5.84
CA GLU A 66 2.53 -35.95 -5.04
C GLU A 66 1.98 -36.20 -3.64
N GLU A 67 1.41 -35.16 -2.98
CA GLU A 67 0.82 -35.24 -1.64
C GLU A 67 -0.33 -36.23 -1.56
N ASP A 68 -1.13 -36.38 -2.60
CA ASP A 68 -2.24 -37.35 -2.67
C ASP A 68 -1.85 -38.80 -2.42
N ASN A 69 -0.56 -39.14 -2.58
CA ASN A 69 -0.07 -40.50 -2.33
C ASN A 69 0.30 -40.75 -0.86
N PHE A 70 0.29 -39.74 -0.01
CA PHE A 70 0.78 -39.81 1.37
C PHE A 70 -0.32 -39.49 2.37
N ILE A 71 -0.12 -39.98 3.61
CA ILE A 71 -0.96 -39.65 4.76
C ILE A 71 -0.30 -38.51 5.54
N VAL A 72 -0.94 -37.36 5.58
CA VAL A 72 -0.40 -36.13 6.15
C VAL A 72 -1.13 -35.77 7.42
N ALA A 73 -0.42 -35.69 8.55
CA ALA A 73 -0.97 -35.27 9.83
C ALA A 73 -1.05 -33.74 9.93
N GLN A 74 -2.03 -33.24 10.68
CA GLN A 74 -2.20 -31.82 10.94
C GLN A 74 -1.05 -31.27 11.81
N ALA A 75 -0.67 -30.01 11.55
CA ALA A 75 0.36 -29.31 12.34
C ALA A 75 0.00 -29.08 13.81
N THR A 76 -1.29 -29.25 14.19
CA THR A 76 -1.79 -29.13 15.57
C THR A 76 -1.53 -30.35 16.42
N GLU A 77 -1.14 -31.48 15.82
CA GLU A 77 -0.82 -32.68 16.57
C GLU A 77 0.44 -32.49 17.44
N PRO A 78 0.38 -32.85 18.71
CA PRO A 78 1.47 -32.64 19.64
C PRO A 78 2.68 -33.53 19.29
N ILE A 79 3.84 -32.90 19.21
CA ILE A 79 5.14 -33.56 19.02
C ILE A 79 5.85 -33.54 20.38
N GLY A 80 6.32 -34.68 20.84
CA GLY A 80 7.06 -34.82 22.10
C GLY A 80 8.49 -34.27 22.01
N GLU A 81 9.16 -34.18 23.17
CA GLU A 81 10.58 -33.78 23.24
C GLU A 81 11.51 -34.75 22.51
N ASP A 82 11.08 -35.99 22.31
CA ASP A 82 11.77 -37.02 21.52
C ASP A 82 11.64 -36.81 20.01
N GLY A 83 10.84 -35.82 19.58
CA GLY A 83 10.53 -35.51 18.19
C GLY A 83 9.47 -36.42 17.55
N CYS A 84 8.82 -37.28 18.32
CA CYS A 84 7.78 -38.20 17.84
C CYS A 84 6.37 -37.65 18.12
N LEU A 85 5.37 -38.06 17.31
CA LEU A 85 3.97 -37.79 17.59
C LEU A 85 3.54 -38.45 18.91
N VAL A 86 2.91 -37.67 19.80
CA VAL A 86 2.52 -38.14 21.18
C VAL A 86 1.31 -39.06 21.09
N ASN A 87 0.33 -38.72 20.27
CA ASN A 87 -0.92 -39.45 20.18
C ASN A 87 -0.71 -40.79 19.41
N THR A 88 -1.28 -41.89 19.90
CA THR A 88 -1.28 -43.19 19.22
C THR A 88 -2.20 -43.22 18.00
N ARG A 89 -3.29 -42.44 18.05
CA ARG A 89 -4.16 -42.18 16.90
C ARG A 89 -4.13 -40.70 16.58
N VAL A 90 -3.96 -40.39 15.31
CA VAL A 90 -3.70 -39.07 14.81
C VAL A 90 -4.72 -38.73 13.71
N THR A 91 -5.27 -37.53 13.78
CA THR A 91 -6.11 -37.00 12.69
C THR A 91 -5.21 -36.59 11.54
N ALA A 92 -5.44 -37.20 10.40
CA ALA A 92 -4.65 -37.01 9.20
C ALA A 92 -5.54 -36.82 7.97
N ARG A 93 -4.96 -36.26 6.93
CA ARG A 93 -5.54 -36.12 5.61
C ARG A 93 -4.97 -37.21 4.70
N TYR A 94 -5.84 -37.87 3.95
CA TYR A 94 -5.48 -38.75 2.87
C TYR A 94 -6.37 -38.47 1.68
N ARG A 95 -5.81 -37.93 0.63
CA ARG A 95 -6.57 -37.36 -0.50
C ARG A 95 -7.61 -36.34 -0.01
N ASP A 96 -8.90 -36.55 -0.34
CA ASP A 96 -10.00 -35.64 0.04
C ASP A 96 -10.65 -35.97 1.38
N GLU A 97 -10.17 -37.02 2.09
CA GLU A 97 -10.79 -37.50 3.31
C GLU A 97 -9.93 -37.18 4.55
N ILE A 98 -10.63 -36.77 5.60
CA ILE A 98 -10.03 -36.68 6.93
C ILE A 98 -10.19 -38.05 7.58
N VAL A 99 -9.07 -38.68 7.91
CA VAL A 99 -9.02 -40.02 8.46
C VAL A 99 -8.31 -40.01 9.82
N GLU A 100 -8.76 -40.90 10.70
CA GLU A 100 -8.07 -41.15 11.98
C GLU A 100 -7.26 -42.43 11.89
N VAL A 101 -5.93 -42.30 11.88
CA VAL A 101 -4.99 -43.42 11.66
C VAL A 101 -4.01 -43.58 12.81
N GLU A 102 -3.38 -44.75 12.90
CA GLU A 102 -2.28 -44.97 13.82
C GLU A 102 -1.05 -44.14 13.40
N ARG A 103 -0.32 -43.57 14.39
CA ARG A 103 0.84 -42.69 14.16
C ARG A 103 1.91 -43.32 13.25
N GLU A 104 2.05 -44.62 13.24
CA GLU A 104 3.04 -45.37 12.46
C GLU A 104 2.72 -45.33 10.94
N ARG A 105 1.48 -44.99 10.58
CA ARG A 105 1.05 -44.87 9.20
C ARG A 105 1.24 -43.47 8.61
N ILE A 106 1.53 -42.47 9.46
CA ILE A 106 1.74 -41.10 9.03
C ILE A 106 3.04 -41.02 8.23
N ASP A 107 2.97 -40.38 7.04
CA ASP A 107 4.11 -40.15 6.15
C ASP A 107 4.71 -38.77 6.34
N TYR A 108 3.87 -37.76 6.49
CA TYR A 108 4.25 -36.36 6.64
C TYR A 108 3.40 -35.68 7.70
N VAL A 109 3.89 -34.51 8.15
CA VAL A 109 3.20 -33.58 9.05
C VAL A 109 3.24 -32.18 8.46
N ASP A 110 2.12 -31.45 8.49
CA ASP A 110 2.08 -30.04 8.09
C ASP A 110 3.07 -29.21 8.90
N VAL A 111 3.68 -28.21 8.25
CA VAL A 111 4.70 -27.35 8.90
C VAL A 111 4.04 -26.42 9.91
N SER A 112 2.90 -25.83 9.57
CA SER A 112 2.21 -24.85 10.38
C SER A 112 0.71 -24.81 10.06
N PRO A 113 -0.18 -24.54 11.03
CA PRO A 113 -1.59 -24.29 10.73
C PRO A 113 -1.85 -23.07 9.85
N ARG A 114 -0.88 -22.14 9.77
CA ARG A 114 -0.95 -20.92 8.96
C ARG A 114 -0.63 -21.14 7.49
N MET A 115 -0.16 -22.33 7.10
CA MET A 115 0.32 -22.59 5.75
C MET A 115 -0.76 -22.50 4.66
N MET A 116 -2.04 -22.64 5.01
CA MET A 116 -3.15 -22.62 4.06
C MET A 116 -3.70 -21.21 3.76
N VAL A 117 -3.29 -20.18 4.49
CA VAL A 117 -3.82 -18.83 4.34
C VAL A 117 -2.85 -17.92 3.60
N SER A 118 -3.39 -16.93 2.87
CA SER A 118 -2.61 -15.89 2.22
C SER A 118 -2.03 -14.90 3.23
N ILE A 119 -1.12 -14.04 2.78
CA ILE A 119 -0.49 -13.01 3.59
C ILE A 119 -1.54 -12.08 4.23
N ALA A 120 -2.51 -11.57 3.44
CA ALA A 120 -3.55 -10.68 3.97
C ALA A 120 -4.43 -11.39 5.01
N THR A 121 -4.82 -12.62 4.76
CA THR A 121 -5.62 -13.42 5.70
C THR A 121 -4.84 -13.76 6.96
N ALA A 122 -3.53 -14.00 6.87
CA ALA A 122 -2.67 -14.29 8.01
C ALA A 122 -2.49 -13.11 8.98
N MET A 123 -2.82 -11.88 8.56
CA MET A 123 -2.80 -10.68 9.40
C MET A 123 -4.10 -10.46 10.19
N ILE A 124 -5.14 -11.28 10.00
CA ILE A 124 -6.40 -11.17 10.74
C ILE A 124 -6.26 -11.91 12.08
N PRO A 125 -6.27 -11.20 13.23
CA PRO A 125 -6.22 -11.86 14.53
C PRO A 125 -7.53 -12.59 14.79
N PHE A 126 -7.47 -13.71 15.55
CA PHE A 126 -8.62 -14.56 15.89
C PHE A 126 -9.41 -15.05 14.67
N LEU A 127 -8.74 -15.25 13.54
CA LEU A 127 -9.35 -15.71 12.29
C LEU A 127 -10.28 -16.92 12.43
N PRO A 128 -9.97 -17.97 13.24
CA PRO A 128 -10.86 -19.12 13.44
C PRO A 128 -12.22 -18.79 14.06
N ASN A 129 -12.34 -17.62 14.69
CA ASN A 129 -13.60 -17.18 15.30
C ASN A 129 -14.48 -16.35 14.34
N ASP A 130 -13.94 -15.98 13.19
CA ASP A 130 -14.67 -15.24 12.17
C ASP A 130 -15.37 -16.17 11.19
N ASP A 131 -16.54 -15.76 10.71
CA ASP A 131 -17.17 -16.39 9.56
C ASP A 131 -16.33 -16.22 8.31
N ALA A 132 -16.23 -17.27 7.47
CA ALA A 132 -15.41 -17.27 6.27
C ALA A 132 -15.76 -16.12 5.29
N ASN A 133 -17.04 -15.77 5.15
CA ASN A 133 -17.49 -14.67 4.30
C ASN A 133 -16.98 -13.31 4.83
N ARG A 134 -16.96 -13.13 6.15
CA ARG A 134 -16.45 -11.90 6.78
C ARG A 134 -14.94 -11.84 6.73
N ALA A 135 -14.24 -12.94 6.89
CA ALA A 135 -12.79 -13.03 6.73
C ALA A 135 -12.36 -12.69 5.30
N LEU A 136 -13.10 -13.14 4.27
CA LEU A 136 -12.90 -12.78 2.88
C LEU A 136 -13.01 -11.25 2.68
N MET A 137 -14.07 -10.63 3.22
CA MET A 137 -14.24 -9.18 3.15
C MET A 137 -13.11 -8.45 3.85
N GLY A 138 -12.70 -8.91 5.05
CA GLY A 138 -11.59 -8.35 5.81
C GLY A 138 -10.26 -8.43 5.06
N ALA A 139 -9.91 -9.59 4.50
CA ALA A 139 -8.69 -9.77 3.71
C ALA A 139 -8.66 -8.85 2.49
N ASN A 140 -9.78 -8.74 1.75
CA ASN A 140 -9.88 -7.85 0.60
C ASN A 140 -9.76 -6.37 0.98
N MET A 141 -10.35 -5.94 2.10
CA MET A 141 -10.28 -4.54 2.55
C MET A 141 -8.91 -4.14 3.07
N GLN A 142 -8.15 -5.04 3.70
CA GLN A 142 -6.75 -4.77 4.07
C GLN A 142 -5.91 -4.36 2.85
N ARG A 143 -6.12 -4.97 1.71
CA ARG A 143 -5.42 -4.64 0.45
C ARG A 143 -5.78 -3.29 -0.14
N GLN A 144 -6.90 -2.71 0.28
CA GLN A 144 -7.39 -1.39 -0.14
C GLN A 144 -7.05 -0.27 0.86
N ALA A 145 -6.33 -0.60 1.94
CA ALA A 145 -5.95 0.37 2.96
C ALA A 145 -5.02 1.44 2.36
N VAL A 146 -5.39 2.71 2.58
CA VAL A 146 -4.59 3.85 2.14
C VAL A 146 -3.49 4.11 3.16
N PRO A 147 -2.22 4.30 2.76
CA PRO A 147 -1.15 4.70 3.65
C PRO A 147 -1.47 6.02 4.35
N LEU A 148 -1.44 6.00 5.68
CA LEU A 148 -1.74 7.18 6.50
C LEU A 148 -0.48 8.01 6.74
N LEU A 149 -0.67 9.29 7.06
CA LEU A 149 0.42 10.20 7.44
C LEU A 149 1.11 9.76 8.74
N LYS A 150 0.33 9.25 9.69
CA LYS A 150 0.80 8.71 10.98
C LYS A 150 0.18 7.32 11.17
N PRO A 151 0.76 6.28 10.61
CA PRO A 151 0.26 4.92 10.85
C PRO A 151 0.60 4.46 12.26
N HIS A 152 -0.20 3.57 12.84
CA HIS A 152 0.10 2.91 14.11
C HIS A 152 0.11 1.39 13.95
N ALA A 153 1.14 0.74 14.46
CA ALA A 153 1.19 -0.72 14.54
C ALA A 153 0.00 -1.25 15.37
N PRO A 154 -0.63 -2.35 14.97
CA PRO A 154 -1.78 -2.89 15.68
C PRO A 154 -1.37 -3.40 17.07
N ILE A 155 -2.11 -3.02 18.10
CA ILE A 155 -1.90 -3.51 19.47
C ILE A 155 -2.12 -5.03 19.55
N VAL A 156 -3.12 -5.53 18.83
CA VAL A 156 -3.40 -6.97 18.71
C VAL A 156 -3.06 -7.40 17.29
N GLY A 157 -2.04 -8.22 17.15
CA GLY A 157 -1.54 -8.76 15.90
C GLY A 157 -1.45 -10.27 15.90
N THR A 158 -1.02 -10.84 14.79
CA THR A 158 -0.82 -12.28 14.58
C THR A 158 0.65 -12.71 14.73
N GLY A 159 1.57 -11.74 14.84
CA GLY A 159 3.02 -11.96 14.81
C GLY A 159 3.60 -12.10 13.40
N MET A 160 2.78 -11.96 12.35
CA MET A 160 3.23 -11.96 10.96
C MET A 160 3.59 -10.56 10.47
N GLU A 161 3.13 -9.51 11.14
CA GLU A 161 3.25 -8.12 10.71
C GLU A 161 4.70 -7.69 10.50
N HIS A 162 5.59 -8.03 11.42
CA HIS A 162 7.01 -7.73 11.32
C HIS A 162 7.68 -8.49 10.16
N LYS A 163 7.42 -9.78 10.06
CA LYS A 163 7.98 -10.62 9.00
C LYS A 163 7.53 -10.17 7.61
N ILE A 164 6.25 -9.85 7.45
CA ILE A 164 5.69 -9.34 6.20
C ILE A 164 6.32 -7.99 5.83
N CYS A 165 6.52 -7.12 6.81
CA CYS A 165 7.16 -5.81 6.61
C CYS A 165 8.58 -5.97 6.05
N ILE A 166 9.40 -6.83 6.63
CA ILE A 166 10.76 -7.08 6.19
C ILE A 166 10.81 -7.71 4.81
N ASP A 167 10.03 -8.77 4.58
CA ASP A 167 10.05 -9.53 3.33
C ASP A 167 9.45 -8.74 2.14
N SER A 168 8.65 -7.69 2.42
CA SER A 168 8.10 -6.81 1.37
C SER A 168 9.10 -5.81 0.81
N GLU A 169 10.29 -5.66 1.41
CA GLU A 169 11.33 -4.69 1.06
C GLU A 169 10.85 -3.22 1.05
N ILE A 170 9.72 -2.94 1.72
CA ILE A 170 9.17 -1.58 1.80
C ILE A 170 9.93 -0.70 2.79
N VAL A 171 10.61 -1.35 3.74
CA VAL A 171 11.47 -0.74 4.76
C VAL A 171 12.94 -0.86 4.38
N VAL A 172 13.77 0.01 4.94
CA VAL A 172 15.22 -0.05 4.73
C VAL A 172 15.86 -0.85 5.85
N LEU A 173 16.61 -1.89 5.49
CA LEU A 173 17.21 -2.85 6.42
C LEU A 173 18.72 -2.67 6.50
N ALA A 174 19.30 -2.94 7.67
CA ALA A 174 20.75 -3.03 7.84
C ALA A 174 21.29 -4.31 7.19
N GLU A 175 22.39 -4.21 6.42
CA GLU A 175 23.00 -5.35 5.74
C GLU A 175 23.99 -6.13 6.62
N GLY A 176 24.45 -5.54 7.71
CA GLY A 176 25.44 -6.13 8.61
C GLY A 176 25.45 -5.49 9.99
N ASP A 177 26.36 -5.95 10.83
CA ASP A 177 26.54 -5.41 12.17
C ASP A 177 27.36 -4.12 12.11
N GLY A 178 26.89 -3.05 12.79
CA GLY A 178 27.56 -1.76 12.73
C GLY A 178 26.93 -0.71 13.66
N VAL A 179 27.32 0.53 13.44
CA VAL A 179 26.83 1.69 14.20
C VAL A 179 26.37 2.79 13.25
N VAL A 180 25.23 3.38 13.53
CA VAL A 180 24.69 4.53 12.80
C VAL A 180 25.53 5.76 13.08
N THR A 181 26.10 6.36 12.04
CA THR A 181 27.01 7.52 12.15
C THR A 181 26.34 8.83 11.83
N SER A 182 25.36 8.84 10.93
CA SER A 182 24.61 10.04 10.55
C SER A 182 23.17 9.67 10.18
N VAL A 183 22.23 10.50 10.58
CA VAL A 183 20.81 10.39 10.23
C VAL A 183 20.29 11.75 9.82
N ASP A 184 19.69 11.83 8.66
CA ASP A 184 18.91 12.97 8.23
C ASP A 184 17.61 12.51 7.54
N ALA A 185 16.77 13.45 7.10
CA ALA A 185 15.50 13.13 6.48
C ALA A 185 15.61 12.34 5.15
N ARG A 186 16.78 12.33 4.52
CA ARG A 186 17.01 11.71 3.21
C ARG A 186 18.05 10.59 3.20
N HIS A 187 18.89 10.55 4.23
CA HIS A 187 20.03 9.63 4.29
C HIS A 187 20.20 9.05 5.69
N VAL A 188 20.53 7.77 5.73
CA VAL A 188 21.01 7.07 6.93
C VAL A 188 22.36 6.47 6.59
N THR A 189 23.40 6.87 7.34
CA THR A 189 24.76 6.35 7.11
C THR A 189 25.14 5.40 8.22
N VAL A 190 25.52 4.18 7.87
CA VAL A 190 25.94 3.14 8.80
C VAL A 190 27.41 2.79 8.55
N LYS A 191 28.19 2.76 9.62
CA LYS A 191 29.56 2.23 9.61
C LYS A 191 29.54 0.81 10.16
N TYR A 192 29.81 -0.14 9.31
CA TYR A 192 29.84 -1.57 9.64
C TYR A 192 31.13 -1.99 10.33
N ASP A 193 31.08 -3.06 11.11
CA ASP A 193 32.23 -3.59 11.86
C ASP A 193 33.33 -4.14 10.91
N ASN A 194 33.01 -4.44 9.66
CA ASN A 194 33.97 -4.78 8.60
C ASN A 194 34.80 -3.58 8.09
N GLY A 195 34.50 -2.36 8.58
CA GLY A 195 35.13 -1.09 8.18
C GLY A 195 34.49 -0.39 6.99
N GLU A 196 33.49 -0.99 6.35
CA GLU A 196 32.73 -0.37 5.26
C GLU A 196 31.75 0.67 5.83
N THR A 197 31.59 1.78 5.11
CA THR A 197 30.56 2.79 5.43
C THR A 197 29.57 2.84 4.28
N LYS A 198 28.29 2.62 4.58
CA LYS A 198 27.22 2.64 3.58
C LYS A 198 26.23 3.75 3.87
N ASP A 199 25.87 4.48 2.81
CA ASP A 199 24.86 5.53 2.83
C ASP A 199 23.57 5.02 2.18
N TYR A 200 22.49 5.00 2.97
CA TYR A 200 21.16 4.59 2.55
C TYR A 200 20.33 5.82 2.20
N LYS A 201 20.05 6.00 0.92
CA LYS A 201 19.20 7.09 0.44
C LYS A 201 17.73 6.71 0.58
N LEU A 202 16.98 7.52 1.33
CA LEU A 202 15.56 7.31 1.58
C LEU A 202 14.69 7.89 0.45
N THR A 203 13.65 7.14 0.08
CA THR A 203 12.65 7.59 -0.88
C THR A 203 11.72 8.61 -0.23
N LYS A 204 11.58 9.79 -0.85
CA LYS A 204 10.76 10.89 -0.30
C LYS A 204 9.67 11.27 -1.29
N PHE A 205 8.41 11.21 -0.82
CA PHE A 205 7.23 11.71 -1.54
C PHE A 205 7.13 11.25 -3.00
N LEU A 206 7.37 9.96 -3.22
CA LEU A 206 7.21 9.36 -4.53
C LEU A 206 5.75 8.97 -4.77
N ARG A 207 5.22 9.27 -5.95
CA ARG A 207 3.88 8.84 -6.36
C ARG A 207 3.86 7.35 -6.65
N SER A 208 2.92 6.62 -6.04
CA SER A 208 2.61 5.25 -6.42
C SER A 208 1.66 5.19 -7.63
N ASN A 209 1.46 3.99 -8.20
CA ASN A 209 0.52 3.79 -9.30
C ASN A 209 -0.95 4.11 -8.93
N HIS A 210 -1.28 4.10 -7.64
CA HIS A 210 -2.61 4.44 -7.10
C HIS A 210 -2.69 5.84 -6.51
N THR A 211 -1.80 6.75 -6.91
CA THR A 211 -1.71 8.14 -6.44
C THR A 211 -1.32 8.30 -4.96
N THR A 212 -1.09 7.21 -4.23
CA THR A 212 -0.67 7.27 -2.83
C THR A 212 0.79 7.72 -2.70
N CYS A 213 1.17 8.21 -1.53
CA CYS A 213 2.51 8.70 -1.25
C CYS A 213 3.42 7.59 -0.71
N ILE A 214 4.52 7.34 -1.40
CA ILE A 214 5.61 6.50 -0.89
C ILE A 214 6.63 7.43 -0.26
N ASN A 215 6.77 7.34 1.07
CA ASN A 215 7.71 8.17 1.84
C ASN A 215 8.37 7.31 2.91
N GLN A 216 9.70 7.29 2.92
CA GLN A 216 10.48 6.60 3.94
C GLN A 216 10.99 7.60 4.96
N HIS A 217 10.98 7.23 6.23
CA HIS A 217 11.51 8.05 7.32
C HIS A 217 12.37 7.20 8.26
N PRO A 218 13.51 7.73 8.74
CA PRO A 218 14.39 7.00 9.63
C PRO A 218 13.73 6.78 10.98
N ILE A 219 14.00 5.62 11.59
CA ILE A 219 13.53 5.25 12.94
C ILE A 219 14.70 4.98 13.89
N VAL A 220 15.95 5.10 13.43
CA VAL A 220 17.17 4.89 14.20
C VAL A 220 17.83 6.22 14.57
N ASP A 221 18.55 6.24 15.67
CA ASP A 221 19.28 7.39 16.16
C ASP A 221 20.80 7.27 15.89
N VAL A 222 21.49 8.42 15.87
CA VAL A 222 22.94 8.47 15.71
C VAL A 222 23.63 7.83 16.91
N GLY A 223 24.53 6.88 16.66
CA GLY A 223 25.23 6.10 17.68
C GLY A 223 24.52 4.79 18.05
N GLU A 224 23.35 4.53 17.51
CA GLU A 224 22.64 3.28 17.71
C GLU A 224 23.36 2.12 17.02
N ARG A 225 23.40 0.95 17.69
CA ARG A 225 23.98 -0.26 17.15
C ARG A 225 22.92 -1.04 16.37
N VAL A 226 23.24 -1.39 15.14
CA VAL A 226 22.41 -2.14 14.23
C VAL A 226 23.04 -3.45 13.87
N HIS A 227 22.23 -4.44 13.49
CA HIS A 227 22.70 -5.74 13.04
C HIS A 227 22.02 -6.15 11.74
N GLY A 228 22.75 -6.93 10.94
CA GLY A 228 22.21 -7.61 9.77
C GLY A 228 21.47 -8.90 10.16
N LYS A 229 21.09 -9.68 9.17
CA LYS A 229 20.51 -11.00 9.38
C LYS A 229 21.55 -11.93 10.01
N ARG A 230 21.28 -12.44 11.20
CA ARG A 230 22.21 -13.28 11.98
C ARG A 230 21.52 -14.41 12.70
N LEU A 231 22.29 -15.40 13.14
CA LEU A 231 21.80 -16.44 14.06
C LEU A 231 21.97 -15.92 15.50
N ASN A 232 20.91 -16.01 16.30
CA ASN A 232 20.98 -15.72 17.72
C ASN A 232 21.69 -16.84 18.50
N GLU A 233 21.90 -16.64 19.80
CA GLU A 233 22.55 -17.61 20.68
C GLU A 233 21.81 -18.96 20.77
N LYS A 234 20.53 -18.99 20.39
CA LYS A 234 19.69 -20.21 20.35
C LYS A 234 19.74 -20.92 19.01
N GLY A 235 20.45 -20.37 18.00
CA GLY A 235 20.53 -20.91 16.65
C GLY A 235 19.31 -20.58 15.77
N GLU A 236 18.49 -19.58 16.16
CA GLU A 236 17.37 -19.08 15.38
C GLU A 236 17.83 -17.86 14.55
N TRP A 237 17.27 -17.71 13.37
CA TRP A 237 17.52 -16.51 12.56
C TRP A 237 16.85 -15.29 13.17
N GLU A 238 17.64 -14.26 13.44
CA GLU A 238 17.20 -12.94 13.86
C GLU A 238 17.14 -12.03 12.63
N ASP A 239 16.00 -11.36 12.44
CA ASP A 239 15.79 -10.46 11.32
C ASP A 239 16.65 -9.20 11.45
N PRO A 240 17.07 -8.58 10.34
CA PRO A 240 17.93 -7.39 10.37
C PRO A 240 17.22 -6.19 10.99
N THR A 241 18.00 -5.30 11.61
CA THR A 241 17.49 -4.03 12.16
C THR A 241 16.89 -3.16 11.05
N VAL A 242 15.68 -2.67 11.27
CA VAL A 242 15.02 -1.69 10.38
C VAL A 242 15.62 -0.31 10.61
N LEU A 243 16.18 0.30 9.57
CA LEU A 243 16.78 1.64 9.60
C LEU A 243 15.77 2.74 9.32
N ALA A 244 14.83 2.48 8.42
CA ALA A 244 13.79 3.44 8.07
C ALA A 244 12.49 2.72 7.73
N ASP A 245 11.38 3.25 8.25
CA ASP A 245 10.03 2.85 7.91
C ASP A 245 9.60 3.37 6.54
N GLY A 246 8.72 2.62 5.89
CA GLY A 246 8.09 2.97 4.63
C GLY A 246 6.62 3.43 4.79
N PRO A 247 5.84 3.47 3.70
CA PRO A 247 4.40 3.72 3.77
C PRO A 247 3.67 2.58 4.49
N ALA A 248 2.68 2.94 5.32
CA ALA A 248 1.87 1.99 6.10
C ALA A 248 2.71 1.03 6.98
N THR A 249 3.80 1.52 7.55
CA THR A 249 4.63 0.79 8.52
C THR A 249 4.90 1.66 9.74
N ASP A 250 5.10 1.03 10.88
CA ASP A 250 5.41 1.66 12.15
C ASP A 250 6.36 0.77 12.94
N GLN A 251 7.57 1.26 13.25
CA GLN A 251 8.63 0.54 13.96
C GLN A 251 8.96 -0.84 13.36
N GLY A 252 8.98 -0.94 12.03
CA GLY A 252 9.27 -2.18 11.33
C GLY A 252 8.11 -3.20 11.30
N GLU A 253 6.90 -2.80 11.63
CA GLU A 253 5.69 -3.61 11.53
C GLU A 253 4.70 -3.00 10.52
N ILE A 254 3.89 -3.84 9.88
CA ILE A 254 2.81 -3.37 9.01
C ILE A 254 1.75 -2.65 9.86
N ALA A 255 1.46 -1.41 9.48
CA ALA A 255 0.50 -0.52 10.13
C ALA A 255 -0.48 0.05 9.11
N LEU A 256 -1.58 -0.65 8.86
CA LEU A 256 -2.57 -0.29 7.85
C LEU A 256 -3.59 0.75 8.33
N GLY A 257 -3.59 1.12 9.60
CA GLY A 257 -4.59 2.00 10.20
C GLY A 257 -4.15 2.62 11.51
N GLN A 258 -5.13 2.81 12.40
CA GLN A 258 -5.00 3.47 13.70
C GLN A 258 -5.57 2.61 14.83
N ASN A 259 -5.01 2.74 16.02
CA ASN A 259 -5.59 2.21 17.24
C ASN A 259 -6.44 3.29 17.90
N ILE A 260 -7.75 3.11 17.93
CA ILE A 260 -8.72 4.12 18.39
C ILE A 260 -9.72 3.50 19.37
N LEU A 261 -10.32 4.34 20.22
CA LEU A 261 -11.33 3.91 21.18
C LEU A 261 -12.70 3.82 20.49
N VAL A 262 -13.21 2.58 20.36
CA VAL A 262 -14.49 2.29 19.69
C VAL A 262 -15.56 1.93 20.71
N GLY A 263 -16.73 2.57 20.62
CA GLY A 263 -17.92 2.18 21.37
C GLY A 263 -18.94 1.47 20.47
N PHE A 264 -19.46 0.34 20.93
CA PHE A 264 -20.55 -0.38 20.27
C PHE A 264 -21.87 -0.03 20.93
N MET A 265 -22.60 0.89 20.34
CA MET A 265 -23.88 1.36 20.83
C MET A 265 -24.63 2.12 19.74
N THR A 266 -25.95 2.19 19.84
CA THR A 266 -26.74 3.09 19.00
C THR A 266 -26.59 4.54 19.49
N TRP A 267 -26.45 5.50 18.54
CA TRP A 267 -26.31 6.91 18.88
C TRP A 267 -27.12 7.80 17.93
N GLU A 268 -28.23 8.31 18.40
CA GLU A 268 -29.12 9.27 17.71
C GLU A 268 -29.50 8.90 16.27
N GLY A 269 -29.39 7.63 15.89
CA GLY A 269 -29.62 7.12 14.54
C GLY A 269 -28.50 7.40 13.54
N TYR A 270 -27.44 8.10 13.93
CA TYR A 270 -26.32 8.42 13.02
C TYR A 270 -25.42 7.24 12.67
N ASN A 271 -25.54 6.13 13.38
CA ASN A 271 -24.84 4.88 13.11
C ASN A 271 -25.80 3.74 12.75
N TYR A 272 -26.97 4.06 12.18
CA TYR A 272 -27.93 3.07 11.70
C TYR A 272 -27.30 2.19 10.60
N GLU A 273 -27.54 0.89 10.67
CA GLU A 273 -26.90 -0.13 9.83
C GLU A 273 -25.36 -0.07 9.96
N ASP A 274 -24.65 0.10 8.84
CA ASP A 274 -23.19 0.14 8.78
C ASP A 274 -22.63 1.59 8.78
N ALA A 275 -23.41 2.56 9.23
CA ALA A 275 -22.94 3.94 9.34
C ALA A 275 -21.99 4.11 10.54
N VAL A 276 -20.97 4.93 10.36
CA VAL A 276 -19.90 5.17 11.35
C VAL A 276 -19.98 6.62 11.82
N LEU A 277 -19.97 6.82 13.13
CA LEU A 277 -19.90 8.13 13.74
C LEU A 277 -18.48 8.40 14.23
N LEU A 278 -17.91 9.55 13.86
CA LEU A 278 -16.55 9.94 14.20
C LEU A 278 -16.50 11.13 15.15
N ASN A 279 -15.49 11.13 16.03
CA ASN A 279 -15.09 12.27 16.82
C ASN A 279 -14.24 13.24 15.97
N GLU A 280 -14.51 14.53 16.06
CA GLU A 280 -13.73 15.59 15.41
C GLU A 280 -12.22 15.55 15.76
N ARG A 281 -11.86 15.01 16.92
CA ARG A 281 -10.47 14.81 17.33
C ARG A 281 -9.66 14.06 16.25
N LEU A 282 -10.25 13.04 15.62
CA LEU A 282 -9.58 12.24 14.59
C LEU A 282 -9.19 13.10 13.38
N VAL A 283 -10.03 14.05 13.00
CA VAL A 283 -9.79 14.99 11.91
C VAL A 283 -8.77 16.05 12.29
N ARG A 284 -8.89 16.58 13.52
CA ARG A 284 -8.03 17.66 14.04
C ARG A 284 -6.59 17.21 14.23
N GLU A 285 -6.38 15.99 14.75
CA GLU A 285 -5.05 15.42 15.04
C GLU A 285 -4.44 14.69 13.84
N ASP A 286 -5.09 14.73 12.67
CA ASP A 286 -4.63 14.09 11.43
C ASP A 286 -4.43 12.56 11.54
N LEU A 287 -5.23 11.85 12.34
CA LEU A 287 -5.05 10.42 12.58
C LEU A 287 -5.40 9.57 11.35
N TYR A 288 -6.38 9.99 10.56
CA TYR A 288 -6.76 9.34 9.29
C TYR A 288 -6.46 10.19 8.07
N THR A 289 -5.46 11.04 8.16
CA THR A 289 -5.04 11.89 7.04
C THR A 289 -4.09 11.12 6.14
N SER A 290 -4.29 11.23 4.84
CA SER A 290 -3.44 10.62 3.80
C SER A 290 -2.93 11.68 2.83
N ILE A 291 -1.80 11.37 2.18
CA ILE A 291 -1.23 12.21 1.14
C ILE A 291 -1.42 11.50 -0.19
N HIS A 292 -1.98 12.22 -1.16
CA HIS A 292 -2.16 11.75 -2.52
C HIS A 292 -1.36 12.65 -3.45
N ILE A 293 -0.67 12.05 -4.41
CA ILE A 293 0.14 12.78 -5.39
C ILE A 293 -0.47 12.57 -6.76
N GLU A 294 -1.04 13.64 -7.31
CA GLU A 294 -1.60 13.65 -8.65
C GLU A 294 -0.56 14.11 -9.67
N GLU A 295 -0.58 13.51 -10.84
CA GLU A 295 0.28 13.85 -11.95
C GLU A 295 -0.54 14.50 -13.05
N PHE A 296 -0.13 15.71 -13.44
CA PHE A 296 -0.71 16.44 -14.55
C PHE A 296 0.32 16.58 -15.65
N GLU A 297 -0.03 16.16 -16.84
CA GLU A 297 0.86 16.18 -18.01
C GLU A 297 0.28 17.06 -19.12
N ILE A 298 1.13 17.84 -19.75
CA ILE A 298 0.82 18.58 -20.96
C ILE A 298 1.97 18.43 -21.95
N ASP A 299 1.60 18.26 -23.21
CA ASP A 299 2.55 18.23 -24.33
C ASP A 299 2.43 19.44 -25.24
N SER A 300 3.51 19.80 -25.88
CA SER A 300 3.58 20.78 -26.94
C SER A 300 3.87 20.06 -28.25
N ARG A 301 2.96 20.19 -29.22
CA ARG A 301 3.01 19.48 -30.51
C ARG A 301 3.16 20.44 -31.68
N ASP A 302 3.67 19.91 -32.78
CA ASP A 302 3.59 20.60 -34.07
C ASP A 302 2.17 20.50 -34.63
N THR A 303 1.56 21.65 -34.94
CA THR A 303 0.26 21.71 -35.60
C THR A 303 0.43 22.21 -37.05
N LYS A 304 -0.60 22.02 -37.88
CA LYS A 304 -0.59 22.50 -39.26
C LYS A 304 -0.45 24.03 -39.38
N LEU A 305 -0.75 24.78 -38.32
CA LEU A 305 -0.72 26.23 -38.25
C LEU A 305 0.56 26.78 -37.59
N GLY A 306 1.42 25.88 -37.10
CA GLY A 306 2.65 26.21 -36.40
C GLY A 306 2.81 25.36 -35.15
N PRO A 307 3.97 25.40 -34.50
CA PRO A 307 4.21 24.67 -33.24
C PRO A 307 3.44 25.32 -32.10
N GLU A 308 2.94 24.50 -31.20
CA GLU A 308 2.47 24.95 -29.87
C GLU A 308 3.67 25.39 -29.04
N GLU A 309 3.48 26.38 -28.21
CA GLU A 309 4.54 26.94 -27.37
C GLU A 309 4.16 26.94 -25.90
N ILE A 310 5.07 26.45 -25.03
CA ILE A 310 4.95 26.58 -23.59
C ILE A 310 5.58 27.89 -23.16
N THR A 311 4.76 28.81 -22.64
CA THR A 311 5.17 30.20 -22.36
C THR A 311 4.35 30.78 -21.23
N ARG A 312 4.94 31.75 -20.52
CA ARG A 312 4.25 32.59 -19.54
C ARG A 312 3.33 33.64 -20.18
N ASP A 313 3.59 33.98 -21.45
CA ASP A 313 2.87 35.01 -22.15
C ASP A 313 1.54 34.50 -22.73
N ILE A 314 0.52 34.45 -21.89
CA ILE A 314 -0.80 33.90 -22.18
C ILE A 314 -1.77 35.05 -22.46
N PRO A 315 -2.53 35.05 -23.55
CA PRO A 315 -3.48 36.09 -23.87
C PRO A 315 -4.65 36.11 -22.86
N ASN A 316 -5.11 37.34 -22.53
CA ASN A 316 -6.29 37.58 -21.66
C ASN A 316 -6.19 37.00 -20.23
N VAL A 317 -5.00 36.83 -19.70
CA VAL A 317 -4.75 36.40 -18.33
C VAL A 317 -4.06 37.51 -17.55
N GLY A 318 -4.57 37.82 -16.35
CA GLY A 318 -4.01 38.84 -15.45
C GLY A 318 -2.72 38.38 -14.78
N GLU A 319 -1.86 39.31 -14.40
CA GLU A 319 -0.57 39.05 -13.72
C GLU A 319 -0.74 38.24 -12.42
N ASP A 320 -1.85 38.42 -11.70
CA ASP A 320 -2.11 37.67 -10.46
C ASP A 320 -2.22 36.16 -10.68
N ALA A 321 -2.76 35.74 -11.84
CA ALA A 321 -2.85 34.32 -12.21
C ALA A 321 -1.51 33.75 -12.71
N LEU A 322 -0.56 34.60 -13.07
CA LEU A 322 0.76 34.22 -13.58
C LEU A 322 1.86 34.31 -12.51
N LYS A 323 1.57 34.77 -11.32
CA LYS A 323 2.55 35.05 -10.26
C LYS A 323 3.42 33.85 -9.89
N ASP A 324 2.84 32.64 -9.91
CA ASP A 324 3.50 31.39 -9.52
C ASP A 324 4.13 30.64 -10.70
N LEU A 325 4.05 31.19 -11.91
CA LEU A 325 4.73 30.67 -13.10
C LEU A 325 6.14 31.24 -13.23
N ASP A 326 7.09 30.38 -13.61
CA ASP A 326 8.46 30.79 -13.95
C ASP A 326 8.51 31.48 -15.34
N GLU A 327 9.71 31.90 -15.76
CA GLU A 327 9.93 32.56 -17.05
C GLU A 327 9.55 31.65 -18.23
N ARG A 328 9.58 30.34 -18.05
CA ARG A 328 9.21 29.35 -19.06
C ARG A 328 7.72 29.05 -19.09
N GLY A 329 6.93 29.64 -18.18
CA GLY A 329 5.51 29.39 -18.05
C GLY A 329 5.13 28.12 -17.27
N ILE A 330 6.06 27.56 -16.48
CA ILE A 330 5.86 26.38 -15.65
C ILE A 330 5.72 26.82 -14.19
N ILE A 331 4.79 26.21 -13.45
CA ILE A 331 4.58 26.54 -12.06
C ILE A 331 5.78 26.17 -11.20
N ARG A 332 6.11 27.03 -10.23
CA ARG A 332 7.22 26.80 -9.31
C ARG A 332 6.91 25.70 -8.28
N VAL A 333 7.92 24.93 -7.92
CA VAL A 333 7.84 23.96 -6.84
C VAL A 333 7.54 24.66 -5.51
N GLY A 334 6.64 24.10 -4.70
CA GLY A 334 6.18 24.67 -3.44
C GLY A 334 5.01 25.66 -3.57
N ALA A 335 4.51 25.92 -4.77
CA ALA A 335 3.32 26.76 -4.94
C ALA A 335 2.06 26.04 -4.44
N GLU A 336 1.22 26.76 -3.73
CA GLU A 336 -0.12 26.30 -3.36
C GLU A 336 -1.07 26.61 -4.52
N VAL A 337 -1.79 25.60 -5.00
CA VAL A 337 -2.68 25.68 -6.15
C VAL A 337 -4.11 25.31 -5.79
N LYS A 338 -5.04 25.96 -6.46
CA LYS A 338 -6.49 25.74 -6.33
C LYS A 338 -7.09 25.46 -7.71
N SER A 339 -8.32 24.94 -7.70
CA SER A 339 -9.10 24.73 -8.93
C SER A 339 -9.11 25.95 -9.82
N GLY A 340 -8.71 25.77 -11.10
CA GLY A 340 -8.63 26.81 -12.10
C GLY A 340 -7.29 27.54 -12.22
N ASP A 341 -6.35 27.35 -11.27
CA ASP A 341 -4.99 27.92 -11.37
C ASP A 341 -4.22 27.29 -12.53
N ILE A 342 -3.35 28.07 -13.16
CA ILE A 342 -2.55 27.62 -14.29
C ILE A 342 -1.30 26.89 -13.76
N LEU A 343 -1.12 25.65 -14.21
CA LEU A 343 0.06 24.84 -13.91
C LEU A 343 1.15 25.02 -14.94
N VAL A 344 0.76 25.02 -16.22
CA VAL A 344 1.69 25.22 -17.34
C VAL A 344 0.98 26.08 -18.36
N GLY A 345 1.59 27.22 -18.69
CA GLY A 345 1.11 28.11 -19.73
C GLY A 345 1.42 27.53 -21.11
N LYS A 346 0.41 27.33 -21.93
CA LYS A 346 0.56 26.89 -23.33
C LYS A 346 -0.33 27.71 -24.25
N VAL A 347 0.21 28.06 -25.40
CA VAL A 347 -0.54 28.75 -26.45
C VAL A 347 -0.47 27.94 -27.75
N THR A 348 -1.60 27.89 -28.44
CA THR A 348 -1.75 27.19 -29.73
C THR A 348 -2.07 28.19 -30.81
N PRO A 349 -1.41 28.17 -32.01
CA PRO A 349 -1.72 29.04 -33.12
C PRO A 349 -3.18 28.90 -33.58
N LYS A 350 -3.84 30.02 -33.85
CA LYS A 350 -5.22 30.07 -34.38
C LYS A 350 -5.23 30.09 -35.91
N GLY A 351 -6.20 29.39 -36.51
CA GLY A 351 -6.52 29.53 -37.92
C GLY A 351 -7.36 30.81 -38.21
N GLU A 352 -7.32 31.32 -39.42
CA GLU A 352 -8.11 32.50 -39.84
C GLU A 352 -9.63 32.31 -39.66
N THR A 353 -10.11 31.06 -39.64
CA THR A 353 -11.51 30.71 -39.47
C THR A 353 -11.99 30.75 -38.02
N ASP A 354 -11.06 30.74 -37.04
CA ASP A 354 -11.37 30.64 -35.61
C ASP A 354 -11.43 32.04 -34.95
N LEU A 355 -11.22 33.12 -35.69
CA LEU A 355 -11.31 34.48 -35.17
C LEU A 355 -12.76 34.88 -34.92
N THR A 356 -13.04 35.40 -33.73
CA THR A 356 -14.34 36.01 -33.42
C THR A 356 -14.57 37.26 -34.24
N ALA A 357 -15.82 37.70 -34.41
CA ALA A 357 -16.15 38.93 -35.12
C ALA A 357 -15.45 40.18 -34.55
N GLU A 358 -15.29 40.20 -33.21
CA GLU A 358 -14.57 41.26 -32.47
C GLU A 358 -13.07 41.24 -32.74
N GLU A 359 -12.45 40.09 -32.77
CA GLU A 359 -11.02 39.91 -33.08
C GLU A 359 -10.72 40.30 -34.53
N ARG A 360 -11.62 39.97 -35.48
CA ARG A 360 -11.49 40.42 -36.90
C ARG A 360 -11.57 41.95 -37.03
N LEU A 361 -12.47 42.56 -36.23
CA LEU A 361 -12.63 44.04 -36.23
C LEU A 361 -11.38 44.70 -35.62
N LEU A 362 -10.85 44.18 -34.49
CA LEU A 362 -9.63 44.67 -33.85
C LEU A 362 -8.42 44.54 -34.79
N ARG A 363 -8.30 43.42 -35.52
CA ARG A 363 -7.25 43.23 -36.54
C ARG A 363 -7.35 44.23 -37.68
N ALA A 364 -8.56 44.54 -38.13
CA ALA A 364 -8.81 45.53 -39.15
C ALA A 364 -8.48 46.96 -38.72
N ILE A 365 -8.66 47.29 -37.43
CA ILE A 365 -8.46 48.65 -36.88
C ILE A 365 -6.99 48.87 -36.43
N PHE A 366 -6.40 47.89 -35.75
CA PHE A 366 -5.10 48.03 -35.08
C PHE A 366 -3.93 47.30 -35.76
N GLY A 367 -4.17 46.65 -36.90
CA GLY A 367 -3.15 45.88 -37.61
C GLY A 367 -2.75 44.59 -36.87
N GLU A 368 -1.61 43.98 -37.26
CA GLU A 368 -1.12 42.64 -36.83
C GLU A 368 -0.82 42.46 -35.34
N LYS A 369 -1.19 43.37 -34.46
CA LYS A 369 -0.95 43.27 -33.00
C LYS A 369 -1.94 42.39 -32.21
N ALA A 370 -3.01 41.87 -32.84
CA ALA A 370 -3.82 40.85 -32.20
C ALA A 370 -3.07 39.49 -32.29
N ARG A 371 -2.64 38.93 -31.17
CA ARG A 371 -1.93 37.64 -31.11
C ARG A 371 -2.77 36.55 -31.77
N GLU A 372 -2.19 35.86 -32.73
CA GLU A 372 -2.80 34.74 -33.45
C GLU A 372 -2.77 33.43 -32.64
N VAL A 373 -2.88 33.49 -31.32
CA VAL A 373 -2.76 32.31 -30.43
C VAL A 373 -3.94 32.19 -29.50
N ARG A 374 -4.29 30.97 -29.16
CA ARG A 374 -5.32 30.59 -28.20
C ARG A 374 -4.70 30.02 -26.92
N ASP A 375 -5.23 30.40 -25.78
CA ASP A 375 -4.87 29.78 -24.50
C ASP A 375 -5.32 28.30 -24.46
N THR A 376 -4.36 27.39 -24.33
CA THR A 376 -4.53 25.96 -24.17
C THR A 376 -3.75 25.47 -22.95
N SER A 377 -3.55 26.35 -21.98
CA SER A 377 -2.79 26.09 -20.75
C SER A 377 -3.40 24.95 -19.94
N LEU A 378 -2.53 24.21 -19.27
CA LEU A 378 -2.93 23.20 -18.28
C LEU A 378 -3.37 23.91 -17.00
N LYS A 379 -4.60 23.68 -16.59
CA LYS A 379 -5.18 24.23 -15.36
C LYS A 379 -5.53 23.12 -14.39
N VAL A 380 -5.50 23.42 -13.08
CA VAL A 380 -5.94 22.51 -12.04
C VAL A 380 -7.41 22.16 -12.26
N PRO A 381 -7.79 20.88 -12.34
CA PRO A 381 -9.17 20.46 -12.52
C PRO A 381 -10.09 20.94 -11.41
N HIS A 382 -11.40 20.95 -11.67
CA HIS A 382 -12.38 21.36 -10.69
C HIS A 382 -12.41 20.40 -9.50
N GLY A 383 -12.37 20.96 -8.29
CA GLY A 383 -12.39 20.21 -7.03
C GLY A 383 -11.02 19.75 -6.54
N GLU A 384 -9.95 20.00 -7.30
CA GLU A 384 -8.60 19.68 -6.87
C GLU A 384 -7.85 20.89 -6.34
N SER A 385 -6.95 20.64 -5.39
CA SER A 385 -6.08 21.65 -4.79
C SER A 385 -4.88 20.94 -4.15
N GLY A 386 -3.80 21.66 -3.89
CA GLY A 386 -2.65 21.07 -3.23
C GLY A 386 -1.40 21.93 -3.33
N ILE A 387 -0.26 21.30 -3.10
CA ILE A 387 1.07 21.93 -3.19
C ILE A 387 1.87 21.23 -4.28
N VAL A 388 2.49 22.02 -5.14
CA VAL A 388 3.37 21.48 -6.19
C VAL A 388 4.62 20.89 -5.56
N LEU A 389 4.80 19.57 -5.72
CA LEU A 389 5.97 18.84 -5.19
C LEU A 389 7.17 18.89 -6.12
N ASP A 390 6.93 18.69 -7.41
CA ASP A 390 7.98 18.57 -8.41
C ASP A 390 7.44 18.91 -9.81
N THR A 391 8.33 19.32 -10.69
CA THR A 391 8.04 19.54 -12.11
C THR A 391 9.12 18.92 -12.95
N LYS A 392 8.74 18.12 -13.95
CA LYS A 392 9.67 17.47 -14.88
C LYS A 392 9.41 17.97 -16.30
N VAL A 393 10.48 18.36 -16.96
CA VAL A 393 10.43 18.86 -18.34
C VAL A 393 11.25 17.93 -19.22
N PHE A 394 10.60 17.36 -20.22
CA PHE A 394 11.23 16.51 -21.22
C PHE A 394 11.21 17.26 -22.55
N THR A 395 12.35 17.36 -23.20
CA THR A 395 12.49 18.06 -24.48
C THR A 395 13.25 17.20 -25.48
N ARG A 396 12.86 17.32 -26.75
CA ARG A 396 13.57 16.62 -27.83
C ARG A 396 15.02 17.11 -27.95
N GLU A 397 15.27 18.36 -27.60
CA GLU A 397 16.62 18.97 -27.61
C GLU A 397 17.56 18.31 -26.58
N ASN A 398 17.01 17.86 -25.45
CA ASN A 398 17.77 17.14 -24.39
C ASN A 398 18.00 15.65 -24.72
N GLY A 399 17.48 15.17 -25.87
CA GLY A 399 17.59 13.76 -26.25
C GLY A 399 16.55 12.83 -25.65
N ASP A 400 15.48 13.38 -25.05
CA ASP A 400 14.40 12.58 -24.47
C ASP A 400 13.57 11.90 -25.59
N GLU A 401 13.20 10.64 -25.39
CA GLU A 401 12.33 9.89 -26.30
C GLU A 401 10.88 10.39 -26.17
N LEU A 402 10.47 11.25 -27.08
CA LEU A 402 9.12 11.79 -27.17
C LEU A 402 8.36 11.17 -28.35
N GLY A 403 7.03 11.12 -28.23
CA GLY A 403 6.16 10.64 -29.29
C GLY A 403 6.30 11.44 -30.62
N PRO A 404 5.82 10.91 -31.75
CA PRO A 404 5.87 11.60 -33.04
C PRO A 404 5.16 12.96 -32.98
N GLY A 405 5.83 14.01 -33.43
CA GLY A 405 5.27 15.37 -33.48
C GLY A 405 5.22 16.11 -32.14
N VAL A 406 5.71 15.50 -31.05
CA VAL A 406 5.81 16.14 -29.73
C VAL A 406 7.19 16.77 -29.56
N ASN A 407 7.25 18.05 -29.20
CA ASN A 407 8.49 18.80 -28.99
C ASN A 407 8.90 18.87 -27.54
N GLN A 408 7.92 19.00 -26.65
CA GLN A 408 8.14 19.12 -25.21
C GLN A 408 6.98 18.47 -24.44
N VAL A 409 7.29 17.84 -23.30
CA VAL A 409 6.32 17.34 -22.33
C VAL A 409 6.67 17.91 -20.96
N VAL A 410 5.68 18.44 -20.28
CA VAL A 410 5.82 18.93 -18.90
C VAL A 410 4.89 18.13 -17.99
N ARG A 411 5.45 17.55 -16.95
CA ARG A 411 4.73 16.86 -15.88
C ARG A 411 4.82 17.66 -14.60
N VAL A 412 3.68 17.88 -13.96
CA VAL A 412 3.55 18.58 -12.68
C VAL A 412 2.96 17.61 -11.67
N TYR A 413 3.64 17.46 -10.53
CA TYR A 413 3.20 16.62 -9.41
C TYR A 413 2.65 17.48 -8.31
N ILE A 414 1.38 17.24 -7.92
CA ILE A 414 0.69 18.00 -6.89
C ILE A 414 0.34 17.07 -5.74
N ALA A 415 0.78 17.41 -4.52
CA ALA A 415 0.41 16.71 -3.31
C ALA A 415 -0.86 17.29 -2.72
N GLN A 416 -1.82 16.41 -2.47
CA GLN A 416 -3.05 16.70 -1.74
C GLN A 416 -3.01 16.04 -0.37
N ARG A 417 -3.44 16.77 0.64
CA ARG A 417 -3.64 16.27 1.99
C ARG A 417 -5.13 16.00 2.17
N ARG A 418 -5.51 14.73 2.17
CA ARG A 418 -6.91 14.32 2.31
C ARG A 418 -7.18 13.90 3.75
N LYS A 419 -8.03 14.63 4.43
CA LYS A 419 -8.56 14.30 5.75
C LYS A 419 -9.81 13.44 5.62
N ILE A 420 -10.05 12.61 6.64
CA ILE A 420 -11.28 11.82 6.69
C ILE A 420 -12.50 12.75 6.74
N GLN A 421 -13.52 12.42 5.97
CA GLN A 421 -14.74 13.20 5.84
C GLN A 421 -16.00 12.33 5.76
N VAL A 422 -17.16 12.95 5.85
CA VAL A 422 -18.45 12.28 5.66
C VAL A 422 -18.51 11.67 4.26
N GLY A 423 -18.93 10.41 4.18
CA GLY A 423 -18.97 9.62 2.95
C GLY A 423 -17.76 8.70 2.73
N ASP A 424 -16.69 8.84 3.50
CA ASP A 424 -15.54 7.94 3.42
C ASP A 424 -15.88 6.56 3.99
N LYS A 425 -15.31 5.52 3.36
CA LYS A 425 -15.47 4.14 3.80
C LYS A 425 -14.39 3.77 4.80
N MET A 426 -14.81 3.22 5.91
CA MET A 426 -13.93 2.66 6.95
C MET A 426 -14.20 1.17 7.15
N ALA A 427 -13.21 0.45 7.61
CA ALA A 427 -13.33 -0.97 7.91
C ALA A 427 -12.37 -1.41 9.01
N GLY A 428 -12.76 -2.46 9.72
CA GLY A 428 -11.87 -3.25 10.55
C GLY A 428 -11.29 -4.45 9.77
N ARG A 429 -10.51 -5.29 10.46
CA ARG A 429 -9.90 -6.50 9.89
C ARG A 429 -10.86 -7.68 9.77
N HIS A 430 -12.04 -7.61 10.40
CA HIS A 430 -13.01 -8.71 10.54
C HIS A 430 -14.20 -8.59 9.58
N GLY A 431 -14.06 -7.84 8.49
CA GLY A 431 -15.11 -7.66 7.50
C GLY A 431 -16.20 -6.66 7.89
N ASN A 432 -16.07 -5.98 9.01
CA ASN A 432 -16.93 -4.89 9.45
C ASN A 432 -16.57 -3.63 8.66
N LYS A 433 -17.40 -3.29 7.70
CA LYS A 433 -17.25 -2.10 6.84
C LYS A 433 -18.40 -1.11 7.09
N GLY A 434 -18.09 0.17 7.03
CA GLY A 434 -19.10 1.22 7.19
C GLY A 434 -18.71 2.50 6.48
N VAL A 435 -19.66 3.41 6.37
CA VAL A 435 -19.48 4.73 5.76
C VAL A 435 -19.64 5.79 6.83
N VAL A 436 -18.73 6.76 6.86
CA VAL A 436 -18.80 7.88 7.80
C VAL A 436 -20.06 8.69 7.53
N SER A 437 -20.98 8.70 8.50
CA SER A 437 -22.25 9.44 8.41
C SER A 437 -22.11 10.85 8.93
N ARG A 438 -21.36 11.03 10.01
CA ARG A 438 -21.16 12.32 10.65
C ARG A 438 -19.85 12.39 11.42
N VAL A 439 -19.32 13.59 11.52
CA VAL A 439 -18.22 13.95 12.43
C VAL A 439 -18.82 14.87 13.49
N LEU A 440 -18.78 14.47 14.76
CA LEU A 440 -19.31 15.26 15.88
C LEU A 440 -18.17 15.96 16.65
N PRO A 441 -18.45 17.13 17.21
CA PRO A 441 -17.58 17.75 18.21
C PRO A 441 -17.31 16.80 19.37
N THR A 442 -16.16 16.91 20.00
CA THR A 442 -15.76 16.01 21.11
C THR A 442 -16.74 16.04 22.28
N GLU A 443 -17.37 17.21 22.52
CA GLU A 443 -18.35 17.43 23.59
C GLU A 443 -19.67 16.67 23.37
N ASP A 444 -20.03 16.39 22.13
CA ASP A 444 -21.26 15.71 21.75
C ASP A 444 -21.07 14.18 21.62
N MET A 445 -19.85 13.70 21.78
CA MET A 445 -19.55 12.27 21.74
C MET A 445 -19.90 11.59 23.07
N PRO A 446 -20.33 10.31 23.04
CA PRO A 446 -20.41 9.52 24.26
C PRO A 446 -19.03 9.38 24.92
N PHE A 447 -19.01 9.26 26.23
CA PHE A 447 -17.78 9.24 27.02
C PHE A 447 -17.81 8.14 28.10
N LEU A 448 -16.63 7.70 28.50
CA LEU A 448 -16.44 6.76 29.60
C LEU A 448 -16.68 7.40 30.96
N PRO A 449 -16.85 6.63 32.06
CA PRO A 449 -17.04 7.16 33.40
C PRO A 449 -15.94 8.10 33.91
N ASP A 450 -14.74 7.99 33.35
CA ASP A 450 -13.59 8.87 33.65
C ASP A 450 -13.57 10.17 32.82
N GLY A 451 -14.59 10.36 31.95
CA GLY A 451 -14.72 11.53 31.09
C GLY A 451 -13.99 11.42 29.74
N THR A 452 -13.32 10.29 29.44
CA THR A 452 -12.66 10.09 28.15
C THR A 452 -13.70 9.91 27.04
N PRO A 453 -13.72 10.78 26.00
CA PRO A 453 -14.68 10.67 24.90
C PRO A 453 -14.31 9.48 24.00
N LEU A 454 -15.32 8.86 23.40
CA LEU A 454 -15.13 7.84 22.38
C LEU A 454 -14.65 8.48 21.07
N ASP A 455 -13.85 7.74 20.31
CA ASP A 455 -13.37 8.18 19.00
C ASP A 455 -14.29 7.78 17.85
N ILE A 456 -14.82 6.57 17.93
CA ILE A 456 -15.75 6.01 16.94
C ILE A 456 -16.92 5.35 17.67
N VAL A 457 -18.12 5.51 17.12
CA VAL A 457 -19.30 4.79 17.60
C VAL A 457 -19.88 3.97 16.44
N LEU A 458 -19.97 2.67 16.69
CA LEU A 458 -20.52 1.67 15.78
C LEU A 458 -21.81 1.07 16.37
N ASN A 459 -22.71 0.63 15.48
CA ASN A 459 -23.90 -0.12 15.88
C ASN A 459 -23.63 -1.63 15.86
#